data_f124800fcefec64ff6f31e86b7ded1b4
#
_entry.id   f124800fcefec64ff6f31e86b7ded1b4
#
_cell.length_a   1.000
_cell.length_b   1.000
_cell.length_c   1.000
_cell.angle_alpha   90.00
_cell.angle_beta   90.00
_cell.angle_gamma   90.00
#
_symmetry.space_group_name_H-M   'P 1'
#
loop_
_entity.id
_entity.type
_entity.pdbx_description
1 polymer ?
#
loop_
_entity_poly.entity_id
_entity_poly.type
_entity_poly.pdbx_seq_one_letter_code
_entity_poly.pdbx_strand_id
1 'polypeptide(L)'
;MNFIATTLIGSAVSVLIGSSAIAADFEVDMLNKGPDGVMVFEPLMSKIAVGDTVTFVPKDKGHNAEAIENMVPDGAEPFKGKINETVKQTFDKPGVYVIKCTPHFSMGMVAVIVVGDNPANVQAIKDAKLPKKARERTDKALSQL
;
A
#
# COMPACT_ATOMS: atom_id res chain seq x y z
N MET A 1 -30.76 8.12 -68.94
CA MET A 1 -29.95 7.09 -68.25
C MET A 1 -29.50 7.66 -66.91
N ASN A 2 -30.22 7.29 -65.81
CA ASN A 2 -29.96 7.79 -64.46
C ASN A 2 -29.16 6.76 -63.72
N PHE A 3 -27.92 7.11 -63.31
CA PHE A 3 -27.10 6.29 -62.46
C PHE A 3 -27.37 6.66 -60.98
N ILE A 4 -27.96 5.75 -60.21
CA ILE A 4 -28.15 5.87 -58.80
C ILE A 4 -26.89 5.33 -58.10
N ALA A 5 -26.14 6.20 -57.48
CA ALA A 5 -24.98 5.83 -56.67
C ALA A 5 -25.46 5.44 -55.26
N THR A 6 -25.33 4.16 -54.93
CA THR A 6 -25.66 3.65 -53.58
C THR A 6 -24.42 3.79 -52.69
N THR A 7 -24.46 4.70 -51.74
CA THR A 7 -23.39 4.88 -50.72
C THR A 7 -23.63 3.89 -49.58
N LEU A 8 -22.72 2.92 -49.43
CA LEU A 8 -22.67 2.01 -48.32
C LEU A 8 -21.96 2.70 -47.11
N ILE A 9 -22.72 3.05 -46.11
CA ILE A 9 -22.19 3.55 -44.83
C ILE A 9 -21.79 2.34 -43.97
N GLY A 10 -20.50 2.04 -43.89
CA GLY A 10 -19.97 1.03 -43.03
C GLY A 10 -19.88 1.55 -41.58
N SER A 11 -20.72 1.06 -40.69
CA SER A 11 -20.60 1.30 -39.23
C SER A 11 -19.45 0.49 -38.67
N ALA A 12 -18.36 1.16 -38.29
CA ALA A 12 -17.29 0.57 -37.53
C ALA A 12 -17.72 0.43 -36.06
N VAL A 13 -17.98 -0.79 -35.59
CA VAL A 13 -18.21 -1.10 -34.18
C VAL A 13 -16.87 -1.17 -33.50
N SER A 14 -16.51 -0.14 -32.72
CA SER A 14 -15.32 -0.15 -31.84
C SER A 14 -15.62 -0.96 -30.59
N VAL A 15 -15.10 -2.17 -30.52
CA VAL A 15 -15.14 -3.00 -29.30
C VAL A 15 -14.11 -2.44 -28.31
N LEU A 16 -14.56 -1.76 -27.27
CA LEU A 16 -13.74 -1.38 -26.12
C LEU A 16 -13.45 -2.63 -25.28
N ILE A 17 -12.28 -3.23 -25.46
CA ILE A 17 -11.79 -4.29 -24.58
C ILE A 17 -11.37 -3.64 -23.27
N GLY A 18 -12.26 -3.63 -22.29
CA GLY A 18 -11.95 -3.22 -20.93
C GLY A 18 -10.97 -4.22 -20.30
N SER A 19 -9.72 -3.80 -20.08
CA SER A 19 -8.77 -4.57 -19.28
C SER A 19 -9.26 -4.57 -17.83
N SER A 20 -9.77 -5.70 -17.35
CA SER A 20 -10.02 -5.89 -15.91
C SER A 20 -8.67 -5.93 -15.21
N ALA A 21 -8.34 -4.91 -14.42
CA ALA A 21 -7.19 -4.95 -13.52
C ALA A 21 -7.46 -6.05 -12.48
N ILE A 22 -6.62 -7.07 -12.46
CA ILE A 22 -6.65 -8.11 -11.42
C ILE A 22 -5.92 -7.53 -10.21
N ALA A 23 -6.61 -7.49 -9.05
CA ALA A 23 -6.00 -7.09 -7.78
C ALA A 23 -4.85 -8.04 -7.42
N ALA A 24 -3.69 -7.47 -7.12
CA ALA A 24 -2.51 -8.23 -6.70
C ALA A 24 -2.49 -8.43 -5.18
N ASP A 25 -1.79 -9.46 -4.72
CA ASP A 25 -1.52 -9.73 -3.30
C ASP A 25 -0.01 -9.65 -3.06
N PHE A 26 0.39 -8.77 -2.16
CA PHE A 26 1.78 -8.53 -1.77
C PHE A 26 2.01 -9.09 -0.36
N GLU A 27 3.15 -9.72 -0.12
CA GLU A 27 3.52 -10.20 1.21
C GLU A 27 4.50 -9.24 1.88
N VAL A 28 4.28 -8.97 3.16
CA VAL A 28 5.18 -8.21 4.04
C VAL A 28 5.43 -9.04 5.28
N ASP A 29 6.68 -9.45 5.46
CA ASP A 29 7.11 -10.29 6.58
C ASP A 29 7.36 -9.47 7.85
N MET A 30 6.97 -10.00 8.99
CA MET A 30 7.28 -9.45 10.31
C MET A 30 8.43 -10.27 10.92
N LEU A 31 9.60 -9.64 11.11
CA LEU A 31 10.86 -10.30 11.43
C LEU A 31 11.54 -9.71 12.66
N ASN A 32 12.16 -10.58 13.47
CA ASN A 32 13.08 -10.14 14.53
C ASN A 32 14.35 -9.51 13.97
N LYS A 33 14.81 -9.97 12.78
CA LYS A 33 15.99 -9.45 12.09
C LYS A 33 15.81 -9.57 10.57
N GLY A 34 16.12 -8.51 9.86
CA GLY A 34 16.07 -8.44 8.40
C GLY A 34 17.11 -7.45 7.85
N PRO A 35 17.03 -7.10 6.55
CA PRO A 35 17.99 -6.21 5.89
C PRO A 35 18.12 -4.83 6.57
N ASP A 36 17.03 -4.29 7.09
CA ASP A 36 16.99 -2.98 7.76
C ASP A 36 17.29 -3.04 9.27
N GLY A 37 17.81 -4.16 9.78
CA GLY A 37 18.23 -4.34 11.16
C GLY A 37 17.33 -5.25 11.97
N VAL A 38 17.10 -4.91 13.24
CA VAL A 38 16.25 -5.70 14.15
C VAL A 38 14.84 -5.14 14.22
N MET A 39 13.86 -6.01 14.47
CA MET A 39 12.43 -5.68 14.55
C MET A 39 12.00 -4.90 13.31
N VAL A 40 11.77 -5.61 12.23
CA VAL A 40 11.51 -5.04 10.91
C VAL A 40 10.29 -5.66 10.23
N PHE A 41 9.65 -4.86 9.37
CA PHE A 41 8.82 -5.35 8.27
C PHE A 41 9.69 -5.48 7.02
N GLU A 42 9.53 -6.54 6.26
CA GLU A 42 10.26 -6.76 5.01
C GLU A 42 9.29 -7.10 3.87
N PRO A 43 9.23 -6.29 2.81
CA PRO A 43 9.99 -5.06 2.60
C PRO A 43 9.52 -3.89 3.49
N LEU A 44 10.43 -2.93 3.72
CA LEU A 44 10.13 -1.69 4.46
C LEU A 44 9.05 -0.85 3.75
N MET A 45 9.05 -0.84 2.42
CA MET A 45 8.08 -0.12 1.61
C MET A 45 7.54 -1.00 0.48
N SER A 46 6.23 -0.90 0.25
CA SER A 46 5.56 -1.51 -0.91
C SER A 46 4.77 -0.44 -1.67
N LYS A 47 4.96 -0.39 -2.99
CA LYS A 47 4.12 0.41 -3.90
C LYS A 47 3.09 -0.51 -4.54
N ILE A 48 1.82 -0.19 -4.39
CA ILE A 48 0.71 -1.01 -4.84
C ILE A 48 -0.34 -0.16 -5.56
N ALA A 49 -1.19 -0.79 -6.34
CA ALA A 49 -2.34 -0.14 -6.96
C ALA A 49 -3.54 -0.08 -6.00
N VAL A 50 -4.46 0.84 -6.27
CA VAL A 50 -5.76 0.87 -5.57
C VAL A 50 -6.50 -0.44 -5.81
N GLY A 51 -6.98 -1.08 -4.74
CA GLY A 51 -7.67 -2.37 -4.76
C GLY A 51 -6.75 -3.57 -4.53
N ASP A 52 -5.43 -3.38 -4.51
CA ASP A 52 -4.48 -4.43 -4.15
C ASP A 52 -4.55 -4.77 -2.66
N THR A 53 -4.05 -5.94 -2.33
CA THR A 53 -4.02 -6.49 -0.98
C THR A 53 -2.57 -6.64 -0.51
N VAL A 54 -2.34 -6.38 0.78
CA VAL A 54 -1.08 -6.72 1.45
C VAL A 54 -1.38 -7.72 2.56
N THR A 55 -0.63 -8.80 2.57
CA THR A 55 -0.67 -9.84 3.60
C THR A 55 0.56 -9.70 4.50
N PHE A 56 0.34 -9.28 5.75
CA PHE A 56 1.39 -9.16 6.77
C PHE A 56 1.53 -10.50 7.50
N VAL A 57 2.69 -11.13 7.40
CA VAL A 57 2.94 -12.49 7.89
C VAL A 57 3.93 -12.46 9.06
N PRO A 58 3.57 -12.92 10.27
CA PRO A 58 4.50 -13.03 11.39
C PRO A 58 5.40 -14.27 11.20
N LYS A 59 6.51 -14.11 10.47
CA LYS A 59 7.51 -15.17 10.31
C LYS A 59 8.19 -15.48 11.67
N ASP A 60 8.41 -14.43 12.46
CA ASP A 60 8.83 -14.55 13.86
C ASP A 60 7.67 -14.21 14.79
N LYS A 61 7.70 -14.73 16.03
CA LYS A 61 6.68 -14.46 17.05
C LYS A 61 6.85 -13.09 17.72
N GLY A 62 5.77 -12.58 18.27
CA GLY A 62 5.75 -11.33 19.05
C GLY A 62 5.46 -10.08 18.22
N HIS A 63 4.94 -10.21 17.01
CA HIS A 63 4.65 -9.10 16.12
C HIS A 63 3.17 -8.99 15.79
N ASN A 64 2.74 -7.76 15.47
CA ASN A 64 1.46 -7.46 14.84
C ASN A 64 1.63 -6.41 13.74
N ALA A 65 0.61 -6.25 12.91
CA ALA A 65 0.51 -5.15 11.95
C ALA A 65 -0.71 -4.31 12.28
N GLU A 66 -0.51 -3.00 12.45
CA GLU A 66 -1.53 -2.03 12.80
C GLU A 66 -1.29 -0.73 12.03
N ALA A 67 -2.29 -0.20 11.33
CA ALA A 67 -2.21 1.11 10.72
C ALA A 67 -2.22 2.20 11.80
N ILE A 68 -1.30 3.18 11.70
CA ILE A 68 -1.28 4.31 12.62
C ILE A 68 -2.42 5.25 12.23
N GLU A 69 -3.36 5.50 13.13
CA GLU A 69 -4.65 6.14 12.90
C GLU A 69 -4.57 7.48 12.14
N ASN A 70 -3.61 8.34 12.50
CA ASN A 70 -3.39 9.63 11.85
C ASN A 70 -2.34 9.61 10.72
N MET A 71 -1.97 8.42 10.25
CA MET A 71 -0.97 8.22 9.19
C MET A 71 -1.53 7.29 8.10
N VAL A 72 -2.79 7.49 7.78
CA VAL A 72 -3.51 6.88 6.66
C VAL A 72 -4.14 8.01 5.82
N PRO A 73 -4.48 7.78 4.55
CA PRO A 73 -5.17 8.78 3.73
C PRO A 73 -6.56 9.14 4.30
N ASP A 74 -7.04 10.33 3.95
CA ASP A 74 -8.40 10.75 4.30
C ASP A 74 -9.44 9.75 3.80
N GLY A 75 -10.36 9.38 4.67
CA GLY A 75 -11.43 8.42 4.39
C GLY A 75 -11.00 6.95 4.38
N ALA A 76 -9.74 6.66 4.71
CA ALA A 76 -9.30 5.28 4.93
C ALA A 76 -9.57 4.84 6.38
N GLU A 77 -10.00 3.59 6.53
CA GLU A 77 -10.21 2.97 7.85
C GLU A 77 -8.90 2.33 8.33
N PRO A 78 -8.35 2.75 9.50
CA PRO A 78 -7.22 2.07 10.09
C PRO A 78 -7.58 0.64 10.53
N PHE A 79 -6.67 -0.29 10.31
CA PHE A 79 -6.82 -1.67 10.77
C PHE A 79 -5.87 -1.99 11.92
N LYS A 80 -6.23 -3.00 12.70
CA LYS A 80 -5.42 -3.49 13.83
C LYS A 80 -5.45 -5.01 13.90
N GLY A 81 -4.30 -5.61 13.57
CA GLY A 81 -4.08 -7.04 13.74
C GLY A 81 -3.67 -7.40 15.16
N LYS A 82 -3.94 -8.64 15.56
CA LYS A 82 -3.49 -9.19 16.84
C LYS A 82 -2.06 -9.72 16.73
N ILE A 83 -1.40 -9.88 17.87
CA ILE A 83 -0.03 -10.45 17.93
C ILE A 83 -0.04 -11.89 17.45
N ASN A 84 0.94 -12.24 16.60
CA ASN A 84 1.13 -13.56 16.00
C ASN A 84 0.03 -13.97 14.98
N GLU A 85 -0.82 -13.04 14.56
CA GLU A 85 -1.81 -13.30 13.52
C GLU A 85 -1.37 -12.71 12.17
N THR A 86 -1.61 -13.45 11.10
CA THR A 86 -1.51 -12.94 9.73
C THR A 86 -2.64 -11.95 9.50
N VAL A 87 -2.30 -10.78 8.99
CA VAL A 87 -3.26 -9.72 8.65
C VAL A 87 -3.31 -9.57 7.14
N LYS A 88 -4.48 -9.73 6.55
CA LYS A 88 -4.72 -9.49 5.13
C LYS A 88 -5.58 -8.23 4.99
N GLN A 89 -5.01 -7.19 4.36
CA GLN A 89 -5.66 -5.90 4.20
C GLN A 89 -5.69 -5.48 2.73
N THR A 90 -6.89 -5.16 2.24
CA THR A 90 -7.08 -4.55 0.92
C THR A 90 -7.06 -3.03 1.06
N PHE A 91 -6.35 -2.35 0.15
CA PHE A 91 -6.16 -0.90 0.16
C PHE A 91 -6.94 -0.25 -0.99
N ASP A 92 -8.08 0.33 -0.68
CA ASP A 92 -9.01 0.92 -1.64
C ASP A 92 -8.93 2.46 -1.75
N LYS A 93 -8.13 3.11 -0.91
CA LYS A 93 -7.91 4.55 -0.92
C LYS A 93 -6.46 4.87 -1.30
N PRO A 94 -6.23 5.75 -2.29
CA PRO A 94 -4.88 6.16 -2.66
C PRO A 94 -4.23 7.00 -1.57
N GLY A 95 -2.92 6.85 -1.39
CA GLY A 95 -2.12 7.59 -0.44
C GLY A 95 -1.10 6.73 0.30
N VAL A 96 -0.44 7.32 1.30
CA VAL A 96 0.54 6.65 2.14
C VAL A 96 -0.10 6.17 3.42
N TYR A 97 0.16 4.91 3.75
CA TYR A 97 -0.20 4.29 5.03
C TYR A 97 1.08 3.93 5.77
N VAL A 98 1.19 4.31 7.03
CA VAL A 98 2.26 3.85 7.91
C VAL A 98 1.72 2.79 8.85
N ILE A 99 2.32 1.62 8.77
CA ILE A 99 1.97 0.45 9.57
C ILE A 99 3.01 0.30 10.67
N LYS A 100 2.60 0.01 11.89
CA LYS A 100 3.48 -0.25 13.02
C LYS A 100 3.30 -1.67 13.56
N CYS A 101 4.33 -2.19 14.19
CA CYS A 101 4.23 -3.29 15.14
C CYS A 101 4.15 -2.67 16.54
N THR A 102 3.05 -2.86 17.23
CA THR A 102 2.79 -2.18 18.52
C THR A 102 3.87 -2.43 19.57
N PRO A 103 4.30 -3.70 19.87
CA PRO A 103 5.34 -3.93 20.87
C PRO A 103 6.74 -3.39 20.49
N HIS A 104 7.03 -3.20 19.22
CA HIS A 104 8.37 -2.80 18.76
C HIS A 104 8.39 -1.43 18.02
N PHE A 105 7.34 -0.63 18.20
CA PHE A 105 7.22 0.68 17.54
C PHE A 105 8.35 1.64 17.93
N SER A 106 8.71 1.69 19.20
CA SER A 106 9.85 2.50 19.69
C SER A 106 11.20 2.04 19.15
N MET A 107 11.31 0.78 18.74
CA MET A 107 12.48 0.21 18.08
C MET A 107 12.52 0.48 16.56
N GLY A 108 11.51 1.15 16.03
CA GLY A 108 11.40 1.52 14.63
C GLY A 108 10.72 0.48 13.75
N MET A 109 9.97 -0.46 14.32
CA MET A 109 9.26 -1.48 13.52
C MET A 109 8.03 -0.87 12.85
N VAL A 110 8.27 -0.35 11.63
CA VAL A 110 7.26 0.25 10.76
C VAL A 110 7.40 -0.27 9.33
N ALA A 111 6.30 -0.25 8.59
CA ALA A 111 6.25 -0.41 7.14
C ALA A 111 5.51 0.77 6.52
N VAL A 112 5.81 1.09 5.27
CA VAL A 112 5.14 2.12 4.48
C VAL A 112 4.49 1.49 3.26
N ILE A 113 3.19 1.62 3.15
CA ILE A 113 2.44 1.17 1.97
C ILE A 113 2.03 2.41 1.18
N VAL A 114 2.43 2.49 -0.07
CA VAL A 114 2.10 3.58 -0.99
C VAL A 114 1.11 3.06 -2.01
N VAL A 115 -0.09 3.59 -1.98
CA VAL A 115 -1.21 3.19 -2.84
C VAL A 115 -1.41 4.23 -3.93
N GLY A 116 -1.26 3.81 -5.19
CA GLY A 116 -1.36 4.70 -6.35
C GLY A 116 -0.09 5.54 -6.59
N ASP A 117 -0.11 6.35 -7.66
CA ASP A 117 1.10 7.02 -8.18
C ASP A 117 1.40 8.37 -7.53
N ASN A 118 0.39 9.09 -7.04
CA ASN A 118 0.52 10.47 -6.52
C ASN A 118 -0.13 10.60 -5.15
N PRO A 119 0.50 10.09 -4.08
CA PRO A 119 -0.06 10.14 -2.73
C PRO A 119 -0.13 11.57 -2.21
N ALA A 120 -1.35 12.05 -1.89
CA ALA A 120 -1.58 13.43 -1.46
C ALA A 120 -1.12 13.71 -0.02
N ASN A 121 -1.01 12.70 0.84
CA ASN A 121 -0.75 12.85 2.27
C ASN A 121 0.73 12.72 2.68
N VAL A 122 1.68 12.71 1.74
CA VAL A 122 3.12 12.57 2.03
C VAL A 122 3.61 13.61 3.03
N GLN A 123 3.20 14.88 2.86
CA GLN A 123 3.63 15.95 3.76
C GLN A 123 3.09 15.76 5.18
N ALA A 124 1.83 15.34 5.31
CA ALA A 124 1.24 15.03 6.61
C ALA A 124 1.99 13.89 7.33
N ILE A 125 2.44 12.87 6.58
CA ILE A 125 3.27 11.79 7.13
C ILE A 125 4.64 12.31 7.59
N LYS A 126 5.27 13.21 6.82
CA LYS A 126 6.55 13.83 7.19
C LYS A 126 6.45 14.69 8.45
N ASP A 127 5.33 15.37 8.65
CA ASP A 127 5.10 16.27 9.80
C ASP A 127 4.61 15.53 11.05
N ALA A 128 4.15 14.28 10.91
CA ALA A 128 3.65 13.48 12.01
C ALA A 128 4.75 13.13 13.02
N LYS A 129 4.39 13.09 14.32
CA LYS A 129 5.32 12.70 15.38
C LYS A 129 5.48 11.18 15.46
N LEU A 130 6.71 10.73 15.34
CA LEU A 130 7.11 9.32 15.44
C LEU A 130 8.28 9.16 16.43
N PRO A 131 8.43 7.97 17.06
CA PRO A 131 9.69 7.61 17.71
C PRO A 131 10.86 7.75 16.75
N LYS A 132 12.04 8.13 17.24
CA LYS A 132 13.20 8.47 16.42
C LYS A 132 13.50 7.42 15.33
N LYS A 133 13.63 6.16 15.71
CA LYS A 133 13.92 5.07 14.76
C LYS A 133 12.78 4.82 13.76
N ALA A 134 11.53 4.97 14.19
CA ALA A 134 10.38 4.87 13.30
C ALA A 134 10.37 6.02 12.29
N ARG A 135 10.73 7.26 12.70
CA ARG A 135 10.90 8.41 11.81
C ARG A 135 11.99 8.13 10.78
N GLU A 136 13.18 7.69 11.21
CA GLU A 136 14.30 7.38 10.31
C GLU A 136 13.92 6.36 9.23
N ARG A 137 13.21 5.29 9.60
CA ARG A 137 12.75 4.27 8.66
C ARG A 137 11.64 4.77 7.74
N THR A 138 10.69 5.53 8.27
CA THR A 138 9.62 6.14 7.46
C THR A 138 10.21 7.10 6.44
N ASP A 139 11.17 7.96 6.82
CA ASP A 139 11.82 8.90 5.91
C ASP A 139 12.66 8.17 4.86
N LYS A 140 13.36 7.08 5.24
CA LYS A 140 14.06 6.19 4.29
C LYS A 140 13.09 5.63 3.24
N ALA A 141 11.92 5.17 3.66
CA ALA A 141 10.90 4.67 2.74
C ALA A 141 10.38 5.79 1.82
N LEU A 142 10.02 6.95 2.37
CA LEU A 142 9.49 8.09 1.60
C LEU A 142 10.51 8.70 0.65
N SER A 143 11.82 8.53 0.88
CA SER A 143 12.86 8.99 -0.04
C SER A 143 12.91 8.20 -1.37
N GLN A 144 12.14 7.12 -1.49
CA GLN A 144 12.03 6.30 -2.69
C GLN A 144 10.82 6.68 -3.57
N LEU A 145 10.05 7.71 -3.15
CA LEU A 145 8.96 8.30 -3.94
C LEU A 145 9.50 9.34 -4.93
#